data_b1e586679cd4da29ceafd7996d911cf3
#
_entry.id   b1e586679cd4da29ceafd7996d911cf3
#
_cell.length_a   1.000
_cell.length_b   1.000
_cell.length_c   1.000
_cell.angle_alpha   90.00
_cell.angle_beta   90.00
_cell.angle_gamma   90.00
#
_symmetry.space_group_name_H-M   'P 1'
#
loop_
_entity.id
_entity.type
_entity.pdbx_description
1 polymer ?
#
loop_
_entity_poly.entity_id
_entity_poly.type
_entity_poly.pdbx_seq_one_letter_code
_entity_poly.pdbx_strand_id
1 'polypeptide(L)'
;MAIIKPFRPLKPKSKFAGSVAAPPYDSVSLEEARAILWKNPHSFISVLKPEVNVAPYIKDELLIYGEARALLAEYIEKGIFYREKVPSLYIYRESYMGKSQCGIVGLFSCEEFWSGRIARTEETKGAELSDRIKWIDNLGVQAGPVFLIHRESFRLRNILKHILRGVPEYDFFTDDAVRHTVFRISEPSLIERVQNLFLRIPRLYIADGNHRTMAACTRERRGYFPGVAVSARDARTAPYGRLVKFTEAFLKSGVPFVDALSQYFDVYPLEECSANGDYAGGRSAKGFSEKGGKSLFGEKLYTVFSRFSRKKVFTVYYKGKRYKLVLKGALNAQYTGVPDVSVLEQIVFKNILHIENKERFISYVSLARGE
;
A
#
# COMPACT_ATOMS: atom_id res chain seq x y z
N MET A 1 -21.07 9.89 -11.19
CA MET A 1 -21.62 8.68 -10.52
C MET A 1 -20.56 7.60 -10.66
N ALA A 2 -20.26 6.83 -9.60
CA ALA A 2 -19.22 5.80 -9.71
C ALA A 2 -19.77 4.54 -10.41
N ILE A 3 -19.05 4.07 -11.43
CA ILE A 3 -19.45 2.87 -12.18
C ILE A 3 -18.55 1.71 -11.75
N ILE A 4 -19.17 0.64 -11.27
CA ILE A 4 -18.53 -0.64 -10.99
C ILE A 4 -19.11 -1.72 -11.88
N LYS A 5 -18.26 -2.59 -12.47
CA LYS A 5 -18.70 -3.71 -13.30
C LYS A 5 -18.25 -5.04 -12.71
N PRO A 6 -19.09 -6.09 -12.79
CA PRO A 6 -18.67 -7.45 -12.54
C PRO A 6 -17.71 -7.91 -13.63
N PHE A 7 -16.85 -8.88 -13.32
CA PHE A 7 -15.82 -9.36 -14.23
C PHE A 7 -15.51 -10.85 -14.03
N ARG A 8 -14.78 -11.41 -14.97
CA ARG A 8 -14.29 -12.79 -14.92
C ARG A 8 -12.79 -12.78 -14.65
N PRO A 9 -12.38 -12.73 -13.38
CA PRO A 9 -10.96 -12.69 -13.04
C PRO A 9 -10.24 -14.00 -13.37
N LEU A 10 -8.94 -13.89 -13.66
CA LEU A 10 -8.01 -14.97 -13.50
C LEU A 10 -7.67 -15.05 -12.00
N LYS A 11 -7.95 -16.18 -11.35
CA LYS A 11 -7.82 -16.32 -9.90
C LYS A 11 -7.32 -17.70 -9.52
N PRO A 12 -6.66 -17.88 -8.35
CA PRO A 12 -6.20 -19.19 -7.91
C PRO A 12 -7.36 -20.10 -7.50
N LYS A 13 -7.16 -21.42 -7.55
CA LYS A 13 -8.01 -22.35 -6.82
C LYS A 13 -7.83 -22.14 -5.31
N SER A 14 -8.88 -22.35 -4.53
CA SER A 14 -8.89 -22.03 -3.08
C SER A 14 -7.73 -22.64 -2.31
N LYS A 15 -7.34 -23.87 -2.64
CA LYS A 15 -6.20 -24.56 -2.01
C LYS A 15 -4.83 -23.86 -2.23
N PHE A 16 -4.71 -23.03 -3.26
CA PHE A 16 -3.49 -22.30 -3.58
C PHE A 16 -3.55 -20.82 -3.17
N ALA A 17 -4.69 -20.33 -2.68
CA ALA A 17 -4.87 -18.90 -2.43
C ALA A 17 -3.79 -18.31 -1.49
N GLY A 18 -3.48 -18.99 -0.40
CA GLY A 18 -2.43 -18.55 0.53
C GLY A 18 -1.03 -18.64 -0.06
N SER A 19 -0.73 -19.70 -0.85
CA SER A 19 0.61 -19.87 -1.41
C SER A 19 0.92 -18.93 -2.57
N VAL A 20 -0.10 -18.47 -3.33
CA VAL A 20 0.13 -17.49 -4.41
C VAL A 20 0.02 -16.05 -3.93
N ALA A 21 -0.49 -15.81 -2.72
CA ALA A 21 -0.56 -14.46 -2.17
C ALA A 21 0.83 -13.80 -2.15
N ALA A 22 0.88 -12.54 -2.54
CA ALA A 22 2.12 -11.78 -2.62
C ALA A 22 1.92 -10.37 -2.07
N PRO A 23 2.92 -9.78 -1.44
CA PRO A 23 2.89 -8.37 -1.10
C PRO A 23 2.87 -7.50 -2.37
N PRO A 24 2.48 -6.22 -2.27
CA PRO A 24 2.63 -5.27 -3.37
C PRO A 24 4.08 -5.22 -3.84
N TYR A 25 4.30 -5.24 -5.16
CA TYR A 25 5.64 -5.31 -5.78
C TYR A 25 6.54 -4.12 -5.40
N ASP A 26 5.95 -2.97 -5.12
CA ASP A 26 6.59 -1.72 -4.75
C ASP A 26 6.90 -1.60 -3.25
N SER A 27 6.36 -2.52 -2.44
CA SER A 27 6.57 -2.56 -0.99
C SER A 27 7.73 -3.46 -0.55
N VAL A 28 8.36 -4.18 -1.47
CA VAL A 28 9.46 -5.13 -1.19
C VAL A 28 10.65 -4.87 -2.10
N SER A 29 11.86 -4.98 -1.54
CA SER A 29 13.10 -4.95 -2.30
C SER A 29 13.25 -6.20 -3.17
N LEU A 30 14.25 -6.22 -4.06
CA LEU A 30 14.56 -7.40 -4.87
C LEU A 30 15.06 -8.57 -3.99
N GLU A 31 15.81 -8.27 -2.94
CA GLU A 31 16.33 -9.26 -1.99
C GLU A 31 15.20 -9.88 -1.16
N GLU A 32 14.29 -9.06 -0.65
CA GLU A 32 13.10 -9.55 0.07
C GLU A 32 12.20 -10.40 -0.83
N ALA A 33 11.99 -9.98 -2.08
CA ALA A 33 11.22 -10.76 -3.04
C ALA A 33 11.85 -12.13 -3.33
N ARG A 34 13.19 -12.22 -3.44
CA ARG A 34 13.91 -13.48 -3.54
C ARG A 34 13.77 -14.34 -2.28
N ALA A 35 13.83 -13.73 -1.10
CA ALA A 35 13.61 -14.44 0.17
C ALA A 35 12.18 -15.00 0.29
N ILE A 36 11.18 -14.27 -0.21
CA ILE A 36 9.80 -14.76 -0.30
C ILE A 36 9.73 -15.99 -1.22
N LEU A 37 10.32 -15.93 -2.41
CA LEU A 37 10.32 -17.05 -3.35
C LEU A 37 11.09 -18.28 -2.84
N TRP A 38 12.15 -18.07 -2.08
CA TRP A 38 12.86 -19.18 -1.42
C TRP A 38 11.97 -19.95 -0.45
N LYS A 39 11.13 -19.24 0.32
CA LYS A 39 10.19 -19.86 1.26
C LYS A 39 8.94 -20.39 0.57
N ASN A 40 8.46 -19.70 -0.45
CA ASN A 40 7.23 -19.99 -1.16
C ASN A 40 7.40 -19.81 -2.68
N PRO A 41 7.86 -20.85 -3.42
CA PRO A 41 8.10 -20.79 -4.85
C PRO A 41 6.87 -20.46 -5.70
N HIS A 42 5.67 -20.62 -5.15
CA HIS A 42 4.42 -20.29 -5.84
C HIS A 42 3.94 -18.86 -5.64
N SER A 43 4.64 -18.05 -4.85
CA SER A 43 4.26 -16.65 -4.63
C SER A 43 4.17 -15.90 -5.95
N PHE A 44 3.05 -15.19 -6.15
CA PHE A 44 2.82 -14.38 -7.35
C PHE A 44 3.80 -13.20 -7.48
N ILE A 45 4.65 -12.98 -6.48
CA ILE A 45 5.72 -11.97 -6.56
C ILE A 45 6.67 -12.24 -7.74
N SER A 46 6.85 -13.49 -8.14
CA SER A 46 7.63 -13.87 -9.33
C SER A 46 7.08 -13.28 -10.62
N VAL A 47 5.77 -13.09 -10.71
CA VAL A 47 5.10 -12.47 -11.85
C VAL A 47 5.00 -10.95 -11.69
N LEU A 48 4.78 -10.46 -10.47
CA LEU A 48 4.63 -9.03 -10.19
C LEU A 48 5.95 -8.25 -10.27
N LYS A 49 7.05 -8.90 -9.91
CA LYS A 49 8.42 -8.36 -9.88
C LYS A 49 9.36 -9.31 -10.62
N PRO A 50 9.25 -9.39 -11.96
CA PRO A 50 9.89 -10.45 -12.75
C PRO A 50 11.42 -10.44 -12.70
N GLU A 51 12.04 -9.33 -12.31
CA GLU A 51 13.50 -9.22 -12.14
C GLU A 51 14.06 -10.20 -11.11
N VAL A 52 13.20 -10.78 -10.24
CA VAL A 52 13.62 -11.79 -9.26
C VAL A 52 14.02 -13.12 -9.91
N ASN A 53 13.46 -13.40 -11.10
CA ASN A 53 13.62 -14.68 -11.79
C ASN A 53 14.89 -14.75 -12.64
N VAL A 54 15.55 -13.62 -12.86
CA VAL A 54 16.73 -13.52 -13.70
C VAL A 54 17.97 -13.13 -12.90
N ALA A 55 19.16 -13.39 -13.47
CA ALA A 55 20.40 -12.98 -12.85
C ALA A 55 20.50 -11.44 -12.78
N PRO A 56 21.12 -10.86 -11.73
CA PRO A 56 21.13 -9.40 -11.49
C PRO A 56 21.76 -8.56 -12.60
N TYR A 57 22.59 -9.17 -13.44
CA TYR A 57 23.24 -8.51 -14.58
C TYR A 57 22.36 -8.46 -15.83
N ILE A 58 21.27 -9.23 -15.89
CA ILE A 58 20.33 -9.21 -17.02
C ILE A 58 19.47 -7.96 -16.90
N LYS A 59 19.53 -7.11 -17.94
CA LYS A 59 18.76 -5.88 -18.07
C LYS A 59 17.84 -5.89 -19.28
N ASP A 60 17.82 -6.98 -20.03
CA ASP A 60 16.97 -7.14 -21.19
C ASP A 60 15.51 -7.30 -20.74
N GLU A 61 14.71 -6.28 -21.01
CA GLU A 61 13.28 -6.24 -20.66
C GLU A 61 12.48 -7.36 -21.32
N LEU A 62 12.84 -7.78 -22.54
CA LEU A 62 12.13 -8.86 -23.24
C LEU A 62 12.33 -10.20 -22.52
N LEU A 63 13.54 -10.47 -22.03
CA LEU A 63 13.79 -11.64 -21.21
C LEU A 63 13.05 -11.58 -19.88
N ILE A 64 13.14 -10.46 -19.18
CA ILE A 64 12.52 -10.28 -17.86
C ILE A 64 11.00 -10.48 -17.94
N TYR A 65 10.32 -9.80 -18.85
CA TYR A 65 8.87 -9.96 -19.01
C TYR A 65 8.46 -11.27 -19.66
N GLY A 66 9.37 -11.86 -20.49
CA GLY A 66 9.20 -13.18 -21.08
C GLY A 66 9.08 -14.27 -20.01
N GLU A 67 9.97 -14.24 -19.01
CA GLU A 67 9.92 -15.13 -17.84
C GLU A 67 8.62 -14.98 -17.04
N ALA A 68 8.18 -13.77 -16.77
CA ALA A 68 6.92 -13.55 -16.05
C ALA A 68 5.72 -14.09 -16.83
N ARG A 69 5.72 -13.94 -18.16
CA ARG A 69 4.67 -14.49 -19.03
C ARG A 69 4.68 -16.01 -19.02
N ALA A 70 5.85 -16.63 -19.11
CA ALA A 70 6.01 -18.06 -19.06
C ALA A 70 5.51 -18.65 -17.73
N LEU A 71 5.88 -18.03 -16.61
CA LEU A 71 5.41 -18.41 -15.28
C LEU A 71 3.88 -18.28 -15.12
N LEU A 72 3.29 -17.20 -15.63
CA LEU A 72 1.85 -17.03 -15.59
C LEU A 72 1.13 -18.10 -16.43
N ALA A 73 1.67 -18.42 -17.60
CA ALA A 73 1.15 -19.49 -18.44
C ALA A 73 1.26 -20.85 -17.75
N GLU A 74 2.41 -21.15 -17.15
CA GLU A 74 2.62 -22.36 -16.35
C GLU A 74 1.62 -22.50 -15.19
N TYR A 75 1.35 -21.41 -14.47
CA TYR A 75 0.37 -21.42 -13.38
C TYR A 75 -1.04 -21.72 -13.87
N ILE A 76 -1.40 -21.27 -15.09
CA ILE A 76 -2.69 -21.58 -15.71
C ILE A 76 -2.71 -23.04 -16.17
N GLU A 77 -1.67 -23.52 -16.85
CA GLU A 77 -1.56 -24.89 -17.35
C GLU A 77 -1.60 -25.93 -16.22
N LYS A 78 -0.85 -25.68 -15.13
CA LYS A 78 -0.87 -26.51 -13.92
C LYS A 78 -2.18 -26.38 -13.14
N GLY A 79 -3.11 -25.55 -13.56
CA GLY A 79 -4.41 -25.33 -12.93
C GLY A 79 -4.30 -24.73 -11.54
N ILE A 80 -3.20 -24.00 -11.24
CA ILE A 80 -3.08 -23.17 -10.03
C ILE A 80 -4.04 -22.01 -10.16
N PHE A 81 -4.04 -21.34 -11.34
CA PHE A 81 -4.99 -20.29 -11.71
C PHE A 81 -6.03 -20.81 -12.71
N TYR A 82 -7.21 -20.23 -12.65
CA TYR A 82 -8.28 -20.45 -13.63
C TYR A 82 -9.06 -19.16 -13.86
N ARG A 83 -9.64 -19.02 -15.05
CA ARG A 83 -10.52 -17.90 -15.35
C ARG A 83 -11.94 -18.22 -14.87
N GLU A 84 -12.51 -17.28 -14.12
CA GLU A 84 -13.91 -17.39 -13.67
C GLU A 84 -14.87 -17.41 -14.89
N LYS A 85 -15.87 -18.29 -14.83
CA LYS A 85 -16.85 -18.45 -15.93
C LYS A 85 -17.96 -17.41 -15.89
N VAL A 86 -18.40 -17.04 -14.69
CA VAL A 86 -19.52 -16.12 -14.46
C VAL A 86 -19.02 -14.77 -14.01
N PRO A 87 -19.39 -13.65 -14.70
CA PRO A 87 -19.02 -12.31 -14.24
C PRO A 87 -19.52 -12.09 -12.81
N SER A 88 -18.64 -11.69 -11.92
CA SER A 88 -18.94 -11.55 -10.50
C SER A 88 -18.32 -10.28 -9.94
N LEU A 89 -18.89 -9.77 -8.85
CA LEU A 89 -18.23 -8.87 -7.92
C LEU A 89 -17.71 -9.69 -6.75
N TYR A 90 -16.78 -9.11 -6.00
CA TYR A 90 -16.26 -9.79 -4.80
C TYR A 90 -16.26 -8.83 -3.62
N ILE A 91 -16.34 -9.38 -2.40
CA ILE A 91 -16.00 -8.64 -1.19
C ILE A 91 -14.66 -9.17 -0.73
N TYR A 92 -13.72 -8.26 -0.55
CA TYR A 92 -12.42 -8.55 0.04
C TYR A 92 -12.35 -7.95 1.43
N ARG A 93 -12.03 -8.78 2.41
CA ARG A 93 -11.85 -8.38 3.81
C ARG A 93 -10.47 -8.76 4.29
N GLU A 94 -9.77 -7.79 4.83
CA GLU A 94 -8.53 -7.97 5.59
C GLU A 94 -8.82 -7.81 7.07
N SER A 95 -8.22 -8.67 7.89
CA SER A 95 -8.34 -8.59 9.34
C SER A 95 -6.97 -8.76 9.99
N TYR A 96 -6.62 -7.85 10.87
CA TYR A 96 -5.36 -7.85 11.61
C TYR A 96 -5.58 -7.33 13.02
N MET A 97 -5.10 -8.06 14.04
CA MET A 97 -5.20 -7.66 15.45
C MET A 97 -6.59 -7.19 15.89
N GLY A 98 -7.63 -7.94 15.54
CA GLY A 98 -9.03 -7.63 15.90
C GLY A 98 -9.66 -6.46 15.14
N LYS A 99 -8.94 -5.84 14.21
CA LYS A 99 -9.46 -4.79 13.32
C LYS A 99 -9.63 -5.38 11.93
N SER A 100 -10.67 -4.96 11.22
CA SER A 100 -10.89 -5.38 9.84
C SER A 100 -11.30 -4.20 8.98
N GLN A 101 -10.95 -4.29 7.70
CA GLN A 101 -11.50 -3.46 6.63
C GLN A 101 -12.05 -4.35 5.54
N CYS A 102 -13.11 -3.93 4.89
CA CYS A 102 -13.65 -4.65 3.76
C CYS A 102 -14.10 -3.70 2.66
N GLY A 103 -13.98 -4.16 1.42
CA GLY A 103 -14.37 -3.42 0.25
C GLY A 103 -14.96 -4.30 -0.82
N ILE A 104 -15.59 -3.67 -1.80
CA ILE A 104 -16.13 -4.35 -2.98
C ILE A 104 -15.10 -4.29 -4.09
N VAL A 105 -14.76 -5.47 -4.62
CA VAL A 105 -13.86 -5.64 -5.76
C VAL A 105 -14.67 -5.73 -7.04
N GLY A 106 -14.27 -4.97 -8.03
CA GLY A 106 -14.86 -4.95 -9.37
C GLY A 106 -13.98 -4.18 -10.35
N LEU A 107 -14.49 -3.94 -11.53
CA LEU A 107 -13.86 -3.10 -12.53
C LEU A 107 -14.43 -1.68 -12.46
N PHE A 108 -13.54 -0.69 -12.43
CA PHE A 108 -13.84 0.73 -12.39
C PHE A 108 -13.48 1.40 -13.71
N SER A 109 -14.29 2.41 -14.13
CA SER A 109 -14.17 3.04 -15.44
C SER A 109 -12.99 4.03 -15.53
N CYS A 110 -12.19 3.89 -16.57
CA CYS A 110 -11.16 4.87 -16.93
C CYS A 110 -11.75 6.23 -17.35
N GLU A 111 -12.94 6.26 -17.92
CA GLU A 111 -13.62 7.53 -18.24
C GLU A 111 -13.95 8.32 -16.97
N GLU A 112 -14.30 7.63 -15.89
CA GLU A 112 -14.55 8.29 -14.61
C GLU A 112 -13.27 8.78 -13.93
N PHE A 113 -12.16 8.12 -14.17
CA PHE A 113 -10.85 8.60 -13.77
C PHE A 113 -10.50 9.90 -14.51
N TRP A 114 -10.63 9.93 -15.83
CA TRP A 114 -10.32 11.12 -16.62
C TRP A 114 -11.28 12.29 -16.36
N SER A 115 -12.51 12.02 -15.99
CA SER A 115 -13.48 13.06 -15.61
C SER A 115 -13.30 13.57 -14.17
N GLY A 116 -12.36 13.02 -13.40
CA GLY A 116 -12.11 13.38 -11.99
C GLY A 116 -13.14 12.85 -11.00
N ARG A 117 -14.06 11.98 -11.43
CA ARG A 117 -14.97 11.26 -10.52
C ARG A 117 -14.26 10.20 -9.70
N ILE A 118 -13.21 9.61 -10.26
CA ILE A 118 -12.20 8.87 -9.51
C ILE A 118 -10.99 9.80 -9.40
N ALA A 119 -10.82 10.40 -8.22
CA ALA A 119 -9.82 11.44 -7.99
C ALA A 119 -8.46 10.83 -7.64
N ARG A 120 -7.42 11.36 -8.26
CA ARG A 120 -6.02 11.09 -7.89
C ARG A 120 -5.70 11.79 -6.56
N THR A 121 -4.81 11.18 -5.79
CA THR A 121 -4.26 11.77 -4.57
C THR A 121 -2.81 12.20 -4.73
N GLU A 122 -2.13 11.70 -5.77
CA GLU A 122 -0.72 11.97 -6.06
C GLU A 122 -0.50 12.16 -7.56
N GLU A 123 0.56 12.86 -7.93
CA GLU A 123 1.06 12.90 -9.29
C GLU A 123 1.85 11.63 -9.59
N THR A 124 1.66 11.10 -10.80
CA THR A 124 2.38 9.90 -11.26
C THR A 124 3.71 10.28 -11.89
N LYS A 125 4.79 9.61 -11.49
CA LYS A 125 6.12 9.80 -12.07
C LYS A 125 6.22 9.04 -13.39
N GLY A 126 6.92 9.63 -14.37
CA GLY A 126 6.99 9.11 -15.73
C GLY A 126 7.64 7.73 -15.85
N ALA A 127 8.72 7.47 -15.12
CA ALA A 127 9.47 6.22 -15.17
C ALA A 127 8.64 5.03 -14.64
N GLU A 128 8.02 5.17 -13.48
CA GLU A 128 7.18 4.13 -12.86
C GLU A 128 5.91 3.85 -13.69
N LEU A 129 5.37 4.90 -14.33
CA LEU A 129 4.24 4.75 -15.24
C LEU A 129 4.63 3.95 -16.48
N SER A 130 5.76 4.25 -17.10
CA SER A 130 6.27 3.53 -18.28
C SER A 130 6.49 2.05 -17.97
N ASP A 131 7.10 1.74 -16.83
CA ASP A 131 7.31 0.36 -16.38
C ASP A 131 5.98 -0.40 -16.23
N ARG A 132 4.96 0.20 -15.62
CA ARG A 132 3.64 -0.44 -15.46
C ARG A 132 2.91 -0.63 -16.78
N ILE A 133 3.02 0.28 -17.74
CA ILE A 133 2.48 0.11 -19.09
C ILE A 133 3.14 -1.09 -19.77
N LYS A 134 4.47 -1.16 -19.77
CA LYS A 134 5.23 -2.28 -20.32
C LYS A 134 4.85 -3.62 -19.68
N TRP A 135 4.68 -3.64 -18.36
CA TRP A 135 4.26 -4.84 -17.64
C TRP A 135 2.89 -5.33 -18.13
N ILE A 136 1.88 -4.43 -18.23
CA ILE A 136 0.55 -4.78 -18.73
C ILE A 136 0.61 -5.25 -20.20
N ASP A 137 1.38 -4.58 -21.04
CA ASP A 137 1.50 -4.91 -22.47
C ASP A 137 2.14 -6.28 -22.68
N ASN A 138 3.15 -6.62 -21.91
CA ASN A 138 3.84 -7.89 -22.03
C ASN A 138 3.04 -9.08 -21.47
N LEU A 139 2.36 -8.90 -20.35
CA LEU A 139 1.62 -10.00 -19.71
C LEU A 139 0.16 -10.10 -20.15
N GLY A 140 -0.42 -9.05 -20.71
CA GLY A 140 -1.83 -9.02 -21.14
C GLY A 140 -2.84 -9.08 -19.99
N VAL A 141 -2.40 -8.80 -18.76
CA VAL A 141 -3.23 -8.82 -17.54
C VAL A 141 -3.01 -7.57 -16.72
N GLN A 142 -3.97 -7.26 -15.85
CA GLN A 142 -3.85 -6.26 -14.80
C GLN A 142 -3.88 -6.96 -13.44
N ALA A 143 -2.91 -6.72 -12.59
CA ALA A 143 -2.82 -7.30 -11.25
C ALA A 143 -2.62 -6.21 -10.19
N GLY A 144 -2.97 -6.55 -8.94
CA GLY A 144 -2.95 -5.60 -7.83
C GLY A 144 -4.12 -4.61 -7.93
N PRO A 145 -5.30 -4.93 -7.36
CA PRO A 145 -6.43 -4.01 -7.35
C PRO A 145 -6.07 -2.64 -6.78
N VAL A 146 -6.60 -1.59 -7.40
CA VAL A 146 -6.43 -0.21 -6.92
C VAL A 146 -7.25 -0.03 -5.65
N PHE A 147 -6.66 0.54 -4.61
CA PHE A 147 -7.37 0.83 -3.37
C PHE A 147 -8.12 2.15 -3.49
N LEU A 148 -9.43 2.06 -3.49
CA LEU A 148 -10.35 3.20 -3.64
C LEU A 148 -11.08 3.45 -2.33
N ILE A 149 -11.25 4.72 -1.99
CA ILE A 149 -12.03 5.15 -0.83
C ILE A 149 -13.26 5.91 -1.30
N HIS A 150 -14.40 5.65 -0.66
CA HIS A 150 -15.64 6.37 -0.89
C HIS A 150 -16.29 6.84 0.42
N ARG A 151 -17.13 7.88 0.30
CA ARG A 151 -18.00 8.30 1.41
C ARG A 151 -18.92 7.14 1.80
N GLU A 152 -19.15 6.99 3.09
CA GLU A 152 -20.00 5.92 3.59
C GLU A 152 -21.38 5.88 2.95
N SER A 153 -21.81 4.66 2.59
CA SER A 153 -23.18 4.33 2.19
C SER A 153 -23.74 3.26 3.13
N PHE A 154 -24.71 3.67 3.95
CA PHE A 154 -25.36 2.76 4.90
C PHE A 154 -26.01 1.55 4.21
N ARG A 155 -26.64 1.80 3.05
CA ARG A 155 -27.27 0.71 2.25
C ARG A 155 -26.25 -0.30 1.75
N LEU A 156 -25.10 0.18 1.26
CA LEU A 156 -24.01 -0.69 0.80
C LEU A 156 -23.43 -1.51 1.97
N ARG A 157 -23.23 -0.86 3.13
CA ARG A 157 -22.78 -1.54 4.34
C ARG A 157 -23.72 -2.69 4.75
N ASN A 158 -25.03 -2.50 4.66
CA ASN A 158 -25.99 -3.55 5.02
C ASN A 158 -25.89 -4.75 4.07
N ILE A 159 -25.67 -4.53 2.77
CA ILE A 159 -25.41 -5.61 1.82
C ILE A 159 -24.11 -6.33 2.21
N LEU A 160 -23.02 -5.61 2.46
CA LEU A 160 -21.75 -6.19 2.91
C LEU A 160 -21.93 -7.06 4.15
N LYS A 161 -22.62 -6.55 5.18
CA LYS A 161 -22.88 -7.29 6.42
C LYS A 161 -23.67 -8.58 6.19
N HIS A 162 -24.59 -8.58 5.24
CA HIS A 162 -25.37 -9.78 4.90
C HIS A 162 -24.47 -10.83 4.25
N ILE A 163 -23.69 -10.46 3.24
CA ILE A 163 -22.81 -11.38 2.50
C ILE A 163 -21.69 -11.93 3.39
N LEU A 164 -21.15 -11.13 4.28
CA LEU A 164 -20.08 -11.52 5.21
C LEU A 164 -20.49 -12.60 6.24
N ARG A 165 -21.78 -12.93 6.33
CA ARG A 165 -22.29 -14.05 7.14
C ARG A 165 -22.23 -15.39 6.40
N GLY A 166 -22.04 -15.36 5.08
CA GLY A 166 -21.94 -16.55 4.25
C GLY A 166 -20.58 -17.23 4.36
N VAL A 167 -20.40 -18.26 3.55
CA VAL A 167 -19.13 -18.99 3.43
C VAL A 167 -18.21 -18.23 2.47
N PRO A 168 -16.99 -17.90 2.86
CA PRO A 168 -16.04 -17.25 1.97
C PRO A 168 -15.52 -18.22 0.90
N GLU A 169 -15.18 -17.69 -0.25
CA GLU A 169 -14.49 -18.44 -1.31
C GLU A 169 -13.01 -18.66 -0.96
N TYR A 170 -12.39 -17.65 -0.34
CA TYR A 170 -11.03 -17.73 0.20
C TYR A 170 -11.02 -17.28 1.65
N ASP A 171 -10.26 -17.99 2.48
CA ASP A 171 -10.00 -17.63 3.87
C ASP A 171 -8.64 -18.20 4.27
N PHE A 172 -7.63 -17.34 4.39
CA PHE A 172 -6.26 -17.74 4.70
C PHE A 172 -5.52 -16.62 5.44
N PHE A 173 -4.40 -16.98 6.02
CA PHE A 173 -3.47 -16.05 6.65
C PHE A 173 -2.20 -15.95 5.82
N THR A 174 -1.63 -14.76 5.76
CA THR A 174 -0.27 -14.50 5.27
C THR A 174 0.72 -14.52 6.43
N ASP A 175 2.03 -14.60 6.14
CA ASP A 175 3.10 -14.71 7.15
C ASP A 175 3.12 -13.53 8.14
N ASP A 176 2.61 -12.37 7.73
CA ASP A 176 2.44 -11.18 8.57
C ASP A 176 1.19 -11.21 9.46
N ALA A 177 0.58 -12.39 9.61
CA ALA A 177 -0.63 -12.65 10.41
C ALA A 177 -1.86 -11.84 9.99
N VAL A 178 -1.91 -11.35 8.75
CA VAL A 178 -3.10 -10.77 8.15
C VAL A 178 -4.01 -11.89 7.65
N ARG A 179 -5.27 -11.89 8.08
CA ARG A 179 -6.29 -12.79 7.54
C ARG A 179 -6.97 -12.16 6.34
N HIS A 180 -6.92 -12.86 5.22
CA HIS A 180 -7.55 -12.48 3.95
C HIS A 180 -8.79 -13.33 3.72
N THR A 181 -9.93 -12.67 3.51
CA THR A 181 -11.20 -13.35 3.28
C THR A 181 -11.87 -12.77 2.04
N VAL A 182 -12.29 -13.63 1.11
CA VAL A 182 -12.96 -13.20 -0.13
C VAL A 182 -14.30 -13.88 -0.26
N PHE A 183 -15.33 -13.11 -0.56
CA PHE A 183 -16.69 -13.60 -0.83
C PHE A 183 -17.06 -13.23 -2.26
N ARG A 184 -17.67 -14.17 -2.96
CA ARG A 184 -18.14 -13.96 -4.34
C ARG A 184 -19.57 -13.49 -4.37
N ILE A 185 -19.88 -12.56 -5.27
CA ILE A 185 -21.23 -12.08 -5.58
C ILE A 185 -21.48 -12.40 -7.07
N SER A 186 -22.25 -13.45 -7.34
CA SER A 186 -22.58 -13.90 -8.70
C SER A 186 -24.05 -13.79 -9.05
N GLU A 187 -24.91 -13.53 -8.05
CA GLU A 187 -26.35 -13.37 -8.26
C GLU A 187 -26.62 -12.05 -9.01
N PRO A 188 -27.29 -12.08 -10.19
CA PRO A 188 -27.48 -10.89 -11.02
C PRO A 188 -28.23 -9.76 -10.31
N SER A 189 -29.28 -10.09 -9.56
CA SER A 189 -30.09 -9.11 -8.82
C SER A 189 -29.27 -8.39 -7.75
N LEU A 190 -28.37 -9.11 -7.08
CA LEU A 190 -27.50 -8.53 -6.06
C LEU A 190 -26.38 -7.68 -6.69
N ILE A 191 -25.83 -8.10 -7.84
CA ILE A 191 -24.88 -7.33 -8.62
C ILE A 191 -25.51 -6.00 -9.05
N GLU A 192 -26.68 -6.04 -9.65
CA GLU A 192 -27.43 -4.85 -10.08
C GLU A 192 -27.70 -3.91 -8.91
N ARG A 193 -28.10 -4.44 -7.78
CA ARG A 193 -28.35 -3.65 -6.56
C ARG A 193 -27.09 -2.94 -6.08
N VAL A 194 -25.93 -3.63 -6.10
CA VAL A 194 -24.64 -3.04 -5.77
C VAL A 194 -24.29 -1.94 -6.76
N GLN A 195 -24.41 -2.19 -8.07
CA GLN A 195 -24.14 -1.20 -9.12
C GLN A 195 -25.00 0.05 -8.95
N ASN A 196 -26.31 -0.11 -8.70
CA ASN A 196 -27.24 1.01 -8.48
C ASN A 196 -26.89 1.83 -7.24
N LEU A 197 -26.30 1.21 -6.20
CA LEU A 197 -25.80 1.94 -5.04
C LEU A 197 -24.51 2.69 -5.35
N PHE A 198 -23.61 2.13 -6.16
CA PHE A 198 -22.41 2.82 -6.61
C PHE A 198 -22.71 4.05 -7.47
N LEU A 199 -23.73 4.01 -8.31
CA LEU A 199 -24.21 5.18 -9.07
C LEU A 199 -24.60 6.37 -8.17
N ARG A 200 -24.89 6.15 -6.89
CA ARG A 200 -25.19 7.19 -5.91
C ARG A 200 -23.96 7.73 -5.18
N ILE A 201 -22.81 7.12 -5.37
CA ILE A 201 -21.54 7.59 -4.81
C ILE A 201 -21.02 8.71 -5.73
N PRO A 202 -20.89 9.95 -5.24
CA PRO A 202 -20.55 11.08 -6.10
C PRO A 202 -19.10 11.04 -6.58
N ARG A 203 -18.17 10.52 -5.76
CA ARG A 203 -16.74 10.49 -6.04
C ARG A 203 -16.06 9.35 -5.30
N LEU A 204 -15.05 8.75 -5.96
CA LEU A 204 -14.07 7.85 -5.37
C LEU A 204 -12.71 8.56 -5.29
N TYR A 205 -11.88 8.14 -4.36
CA TYR A 205 -10.52 8.65 -4.18
C TYR A 205 -9.54 7.49 -4.23
N ILE A 206 -8.48 7.61 -5.02
CA ILE A 206 -7.42 6.59 -5.06
C ILE A 206 -6.59 6.75 -3.80
N ALA A 207 -6.64 5.77 -2.90
CA ALA A 207 -5.81 5.75 -1.71
C ALA A 207 -4.45 5.10 -1.97
N ASP A 208 -4.41 4.11 -2.87
CA ASP A 208 -3.20 3.47 -3.36
C ASP A 208 -3.39 2.95 -4.79
N GLY A 209 -2.33 2.95 -5.59
CA GLY A 209 -2.34 2.47 -6.98
C GLY A 209 -2.53 3.57 -8.03
N ASN A 210 -2.09 4.80 -7.77
CA ASN A 210 -2.14 5.89 -8.76
C ASN A 210 -1.43 5.52 -10.06
N HIS A 211 -0.23 4.92 -10.00
CA HIS A 211 0.53 4.46 -11.18
C HIS A 211 -0.20 3.33 -11.92
N ARG A 212 -0.78 2.36 -11.21
CA ARG A 212 -1.57 1.27 -11.79
C ARG A 212 -2.80 1.78 -12.53
N THR A 213 -3.53 2.72 -11.93
CA THR A 213 -4.70 3.35 -12.56
C THR A 213 -4.30 4.14 -13.80
N MET A 214 -3.26 4.97 -13.68
CA MET A 214 -2.79 5.78 -14.80
C MET A 214 -2.33 4.88 -15.96
N ALA A 215 -1.56 3.83 -15.70
CA ALA A 215 -1.12 2.89 -16.74
C ALA A 215 -2.29 2.24 -17.47
N ALA A 216 -3.27 1.72 -16.75
CA ALA A 216 -4.46 1.12 -17.34
C ALA A 216 -5.26 2.12 -18.18
N CYS A 217 -5.50 3.33 -17.65
CA CYS A 217 -6.33 4.34 -18.30
C CYS A 217 -5.62 5.10 -19.43
N THR A 218 -4.29 5.15 -19.44
CA THR A 218 -3.52 5.68 -20.57
C THR A 218 -3.55 4.70 -21.74
N ARG A 219 -3.44 3.40 -21.43
CA ARG A 219 -3.46 2.34 -22.43
C ARG A 219 -4.83 2.20 -23.09
N GLU A 220 -5.91 2.30 -22.31
CA GLU A 220 -7.27 2.19 -22.82
C GLU A 220 -8.20 3.20 -22.13
N ARG A 221 -8.40 4.34 -22.79
CA ARG A 221 -9.16 5.47 -22.24
C ARG A 221 -10.61 5.13 -21.86
N ARG A 222 -11.26 4.26 -22.63
CA ARG A 222 -12.62 3.75 -22.38
C ARG A 222 -12.63 2.38 -21.71
N GLY A 223 -11.47 1.93 -21.24
CA GLY A 223 -11.30 0.67 -20.56
C GLY A 223 -11.70 0.71 -19.08
N TYR A 224 -11.25 -0.31 -18.38
CA TYR A 224 -11.53 -0.52 -16.96
C TYR A 224 -10.26 -0.98 -16.25
N PHE A 225 -10.19 -0.71 -14.97
CA PHE A 225 -9.13 -1.23 -14.10
C PHE A 225 -9.73 -1.94 -12.88
N PRO A 226 -9.07 -2.98 -12.35
CA PRO A 226 -9.52 -3.66 -11.14
C PRO A 226 -9.27 -2.78 -9.92
N GLY A 227 -10.25 -2.69 -9.04
CA GLY A 227 -10.14 -1.93 -7.82
C GLY A 227 -10.91 -2.57 -6.67
N VAL A 228 -10.56 -2.19 -5.45
CA VAL A 228 -11.30 -2.48 -4.22
C VAL A 228 -11.76 -1.17 -3.60
N ALA A 229 -13.08 -0.97 -3.53
CA ALA A 229 -13.69 0.24 -2.99
C ALA A 229 -14.11 0.01 -1.52
N VAL A 230 -13.49 0.76 -0.61
CA VAL A 230 -13.68 0.67 0.84
C VAL A 230 -14.35 1.97 1.33
N SER A 231 -15.25 1.85 2.29
CA SER A 231 -15.84 3.03 2.95
C SER A 231 -14.76 3.79 3.74
N ALA A 232 -14.75 5.12 3.65
CA ALA A 232 -13.85 5.97 4.43
C ALA A 232 -13.95 5.72 5.95
N ARG A 233 -15.10 5.24 6.43
CA ARG A 233 -15.27 4.84 7.83
C ARG A 233 -14.50 3.58 8.17
N ASP A 234 -14.46 2.62 7.25
CA ASP A 234 -13.88 1.27 7.47
C ASP A 234 -12.43 1.18 6.99
N ALA A 235 -12.01 2.12 6.15
CA ALA A 235 -10.63 2.19 5.66
C ALA A 235 -9.65 2.31 6.84
N ARG A 236 -8.62 1.47 6.80
CA ARG A 236 -7.54 1.44 7.77
C ARG A 236 -6.24 1.63 7.02
N THR A 237 -5.46 2.55 7.47
CA THR A 237 -4.09 2.75 6.99
C THR A 237 -3.14 2.33 8.10
N ALA A 238 -2.21 1.46 7.78
CA ALA A 238 -1.07 1.24 8.67
C ALA A 238 -0.10 2.42 8.49
N PRO A 239 0.50 2.91 9.57
CA PRO A 239 1.52 3.93 9.44
C PRO A 239 2.75 3.32 8.74
N TYR A 240 3.19 3.96 7.66
CA TYR A 240 4.48 3.66 7.05
C TYR A 240 5.56 4.48 7.75
N GLY A 241 6.57 3.80 8.26
CA GLY A 241 7.82 4.42 8.71
C GLY A 241 8.67 4.83 7.51
N ARG A 242 9.47 5.85 7.69
CA ARG A 242 10.51 6.22 6.74
C ARG A 242 11.86 6.05 7.42
N LEU A 243 12.70 5.21 6.83
CA LEU A 243 14.10 5.13 7.18
C LEU A 243 14.84 6.17 6.37
N VAL A 244 15.43 7.13 7.05
CA VAL A 244 16.07 8.28 6.39
C VAL A 244 17.57 8.25 6.68
N LYS A 245 18.39 8.30 5.62
CA LYS A 245 19.84 8.50 5.73
C LYS A 245 20.14 9.99 5.78
N PHE A 246 21.09 10.38 6.62
CA PHE A 246 21.52 11.76 6.68
C PHE A 246 22.39 12.11 5.46
N THR A 247 22.24 13.33 4.97
CA THR A 247 23.09 13.85 3.90
C THR A 247 24.44 14.26 4.46
N GLU A 248 25.47 14.25 3.61
CA GLU A 248 26.78 14.77 3.99
C GLU A 248 26.74 16.26 4.38
N ALA A 249 25.88 17.04 3.70
CA ALA A 249 25.69 18.45 4.01
C ALA A 249 25.20 18.64 5.45
N PHE A 250 24.22 17.86 5.88
CA PHE A 250 23.74 17.91 7.26
C PHE A 250 24.81 17.43 8.25
N LEU A 251 25.51 16.34 7.95
CA LEU A 251 26.56 15.81 8.84
C LEU A 251 27.73 16.80 9.01
N LYS A 252 28.11 17.50 7.96
CA LYS A 252 29.16 18.53 7.97
C LYS A 252 28.73 19.80 8.73
N SER A 253 27.43 20.07 8.89
CA SER A 253 26.97 21.24 9.67
C SER A 253 27.31 21.16 11.15
N GLY A 254 27.59 19.99 11.67
CA GLY A 254 27.89 19.77 13.10
C GLY A 254 26.68 19.99 14.03
N VAL A 255 25.51 20.32 13.52
CA VAL A 255 24.31 20.59 14.33
C VAL A 255 23.71 19.27 14.80
N PRO A 256 23.49 19.08 16.13
CA PRO A 256 22.78 17.89 16.60
C PRO A 256 21.38 17.81 16.02
N PHE A 257 20.97 16.63 15.57
CA PHE A 257 19.70 16.46 14.86
C PHE A 257 18.48 16.88 15.71
N VAL A 258 18.49 16.59 17.01
CA VAL A 258 17.40 16.99 17.90
C VAL A 258 17.30 18.50 18.04
N ASP A 259 18.44 19.21 18.04
CA ASP A 259 18.47 20.67 18.09
C ASP A 259 17.95 21.29 16.80
N ALA A 260 18.32 20.70 15.66
CA ALA A 260 17.78 21.11 14.35
C ALA A 260 16.24 20.91 14.29
N LEU A 261 15.73 19.80 14.82
CA LEU A 261 14.27 19.57 14.95
C LEU A 261 13.61 20.61 15.86
N SER A 262 14.27 21.01 16.95
CA SER A 262 13.76 21.97 17.94
C SER A 262 13.54 23.36 17.38
N GLN A 263 14.11 23.69 16.22
CA GLN A 263 13.80 24.95 15.50
C GLN A 263 12.36 25.00 15.02
N TYR A 264 11.80 23.87 14.59
CA TYR A 264 10.49 23.78 13.97
C TYR A 264 9.43 23.10 14.85
N PHE A 265 9.86 22.21 15.74
CA PHE A 265 8.98 21.41 16.57
C PHE A 265 9.26 21.61 18.06
N ASP A 266 8.21 21.43 18.88
CA ASP A 266 8.38 21.12 20.29
C ASP A 266 8.72 19.63 20.38
N VAL A 267 9.90 19.31 20.92
CA VAL A 267 10.46 17.95 20.94
C VAL A 267 10.34 17.38 22.33
N TYR A 268 9.59 16.29 22.46
CA TYR A 268 9.38 15.58 23.73
C TYR A 268 10.03 14.19 23.65
N PRO A 269 10.98 13.86 24.55
CA PRO A 269 11.45 12.49 24.66
C PRO A 269 10.29 11.60 25.11
N LEU A 270 10.16 10.41 24.48
CA LEU A 270 9.22 9.38 24.90
C LEU A 270 10.01 8.33 25.66
N GLU A 271 9.70 8.13 26.95
CA GLU A 271 10.27 7.06 27.75
C GLU A 271 9.91 5.70 27.16
N GLU A 272 10.79 4.71 27.31
CA GLU A 272 10.48 3.33 26.96
C GLU A 272 9.34 2.85 27.85
N CYS A 273 8.18 2.59 27.29
CA CYS A 273 7.11 1.95 28.03
C CYS A 273 7.58 0.56 28.47
N SER A 274 7.71 0.35 29.79
CA SER A 274 7.74 -0.96 30.40
C SER A 274 6.51 -1.77 29.93
N ALA A 275 6.67 -3.08 29.82
CA ALA A 275 5.78 -4.01 29.12
C ALA A 275 4.34 -4.15 29.68
N ASN A 276 3.91 -3.29 30.60
CA ASN A 276 2.60 -3.29 31.24
C ASN A 276 2.06 -1.86 31.30
N GLY A 277 1.24 -1.46 30.35
CA GLY A 277 0.57 -0.17 30.45
C GLY A 277 -0.26 0.12 29.20
N ASP A 278 -1.56 0.17 29.37
CA ASP A 278 -2.56 0.53 28.40
C ASP A 278 -2.31 1.89 27.75
N TYR A 279 -1.97 1.89 26.47
CA TYR A 279 -2.18 3.05 25.62
C TYR A 279 -3.04 2.64 24.44
N ALA A 280 -4.25 3.16 24.41
CA ALA A 280 -5.13 3.07 23.26
C ALA A 280 -4.44 3.65 22.03
N GLY A 281 -3.81 2.80 21.20
CA GLY A 281 -3.39 3.17 19.86
C GLY A 281 -1.95 2.92 19.43
N GLY A 282 -1.07 2.36 20.24
CA GLY A 282 0.30 2.09 19.78
C GLY A 282 0.93 0.95 20.55
N ARG A 283 1.07 -0.21 19.93
CA ARG A 283 1.82 -1.31 20.54
C ARG A 283 3.32 -1.08 20.42
N SER A 284 4.02 -1.41 21.50
CA SER A 284 5.46 -1.52 21.68
C SER A 284 6.11 -2.23 20.50
N ALA A 285 7.06 -1.57 19.85
CA ALA A 285 8.05 -2.22 19.01
C ALA A 285 9.01 -3.04 19.93
N LYS A 286 8.57 -4.22 20.37
CA LYS A 286 9.47 -5.24 20.87
C LYS A 286 10.07 -5.93 19.64
N GLY A 287 11.34 -5.69 19.37
CA GLY A 287 12.03 -6.45 18.34
C GLY A 287 13.22 -5.78 17.67
N PHE A 288 13.53 -4.54 17.95
CA PHE A 288 14.79 -3.96 17.45
C PHE A 288 15.95 -4.28 18.41
N SER A 289 16.39 -5.53 18.40
CA SER A 289 17.68 -5.89 18.95
C SER A 289 18.71 -5.76 17.82
N GLU A 290 19.69 -4.90 18.00
CA GLU A 290 20.90 -4.88 17.19
C GLU A 290 21.60 -6.23 17.30
N LYS A 291 21.38 -7.14 16.36
CA LYS A 291 22.30 -8.25 16.12
C LYS A 291 23.29 -7.82 15.02
N GLY A 292 24.45 -7.40 15.51
CA GLY A 292 25.74 -7.60 14.89
C GLY A 292 25.96 -7.04 13.48
N GLY A 293 26.49 -5.81 13.41
CA GLY A 293 27.13 -5.28 12.22
C GLY A 293 27.49 -3.83 12.44
N LYS A 294 28.76 -3.52 12.71
CA LYS A 294 29.28 -2.16 12.65
C LYS A 294 29.04 -1.61 11.25
N SER A 295 27.95 -0.91 11.05
CA SER A 295 27.66 -0.19 9.82
C SER A 295 28.49 1.08 9.77
N LEU A 296 29.39 1.13 8.83
CA LEU A 296 30.31 2.26 8.57
C LEU A 296 29.62 3.49 7.96
N PHE A 297 28.30 3.49 7.70
CA PHE A 297 27.60 4.59 7.03
C PHE A 297 26.18 4.78 7.57
N GLY A 298 25.96 5.96 8.19
CA GLY A 298 24.67 6.63 8.24
C GLY A 298 23.78 6.38 9.45
N GLU A 299 23.57 7.44 10.22
CA GLU A 299 22.53 7.49 11.24
C GLU A 299 21.15 7.32 10.59
N LYS A 300 20.34 6.44 11.16
CA LYS A 300 19.02 6.08 10.62
C LYS A 300 17.91 6.73 11.45
N LEU A 301 16.92 7.27 10.78
CA LEU A 301 15.77 7.94 11.35
C LEU A 301 14.49 7.19 10.97
N TYR A 302 13.65 6.88 11.94
CA TYR A 302 12.31 6.33 11.72
C TYR A 302 11.25 7.37 12.07
N THR A 303 10.29 7.59 11.18
CA THR A 303 9.18 8.50 11.43
C THR A 303 7.84 7.78 11.36
N VAL A 304 6.97 8.05 12.33
CA VAL A 304 5.61 7.49 12.41
C VAL A 304 4.61 8.62 12.48
N PHE A 305 3.51 8.51 11.74
CA PHE A 305 2.44 9.50 11.75
C PHE A 305 1.41 9.19 12.85
N SER A 306 0.95 10.22 13.56
CA SER A 306 -0.19 10.10 14.47
C SER A 306 -1.51 10.43 13.75
N ARG A 307 -2.61 9.83 14.26
CA ARG A 307 -3.98 10.04 13.75
C ARG A 307 -4.37 11.52 13.77
N PHE A 308 -5.24 11.89 12.81
CA PHE A 308 -5.95 13.17 12.65
C PHE A 308 -6.02 14.01 13.94
N SER A 309 -5.10 14.91 14.09
CA SER A 309 -5.07 15.93 15.12
C SER A 309 -5.10 17.29 14.43
N ARG A 310 -5.72 18.31 15.08
CA ARG A 310 -5.60 19.71 14.63
C ARG A 310 -4.16 20.21 14.66
N LYS A 311 -3.27 19.49 15.39
CA LYS A 311 -1.84 19.75 15.46
C LYS A 311 -1.10 18.70 14.66
N LYS A 312 -0.06 19.10 13.91
CA LYS A 312 0.85 18.21 13.19
C LYS A 312 1.77 17.54 14.21
N VAL A 313 1.65 16.22 14.36
CA VAL A 313 2.39 15.43 15.35
C VAL A 313 3.08 14.27 14.64
N PHE A 314 4.38 14.12 14.91
CA PHE A 314 5.20 13.05 14.36
C PHE A 314 5.91 12.30 15.48
N THR A 315 6.29 11.07 15.25
CA THR A 315 7.18 10.30 16.10
C THR A 315 8.47 10.01 15.34
N VAL A 316 9.58 10.23 15.98
CA VAL A 316 10.94 10.02 15.46
C VAL A 316 11.69 9.06 16.35
N TYR A 317 12.36 8.09 15.75
CA TYR A 317 13.31 7.22 16.43
C TYR A 317 14.72 7.57 15.97
N TYR A 318 15.60 7.95 16.91
CA TYR A 318 16.95 8.40 16.62
C TYR A 318 17.91 7.99 17.72
N LYS A 319 19.03 7.35 17.40
CA LYS A 319 20.06 6.88 18.36
C LYS A 319 19.46 6.14 19.57
N GLY A 320 18.60 5.15 19.33
CA GLY A 320 18.00 4.34 20.37
C GLY A 320 16.90 5.02 21.17
N LYS A 321 16.56 6.28 20.91
CA LYS A 321 15.55 7.05 21.64
C LYS A 321 14.37 7.42 20.74
N ARG A 322 13.18 7.48 21.34
CA ARG A 322 11.96 7.97 20.66
C ARG A 322 11.65 9.39 21.09
N TYR A 323 11.19 10.17 20.12
CA TYR A 323 10.80 11.55 20.33
C TYR A 323 9.44 11.80 19.70
N LYS A 324 8.57 12.50 20.43
CA LYS A 324 7.34 13.07 19.90
C LYS A 324 7.65 14.49 19.44
N LEU A 325 7.33 14.79 18.18
CA LEU A 325 7.47 16.11 17.59
C LEU A 325 6.07 16.73 17.43
N VAL A 326 5.90 17.93 17.94
CA VAL A 326 4.68 18.71 17.75
C VAL A 326 5.06 19.98 17.00
N LEU A 327 4.48 20.22 15.82
CA LEU A 327 4.79 21.40 15.04
C LEU A 327 4.43 22.66 15.83
N LYS A 328 5.37 23.62 15.93
CA LYS A 328 5.18 24.87 16.68
C LYS A 328 3.95 25.66 16.18
N GLY A 329 3.25 26.32 17.09
CA GLY A 329 1.95 26.91 16.83
C GLY A 329 1.86 27.83 15.62
N ALA A 330 2.82 28.74 15.43
CA ALA A 330 2.89 29.64 14.29
C ALA A 330 3.02 28.88 12.94
N LEU A 331 3.89 27.85 12.89
CA LEU A 331 4.06 27.00 11.71
C LEU A 331 2.85 26.10 11.49
N ASN A 332 2.23 25.60 12.56
CA ASN A 332 1.05 24.74 12.44
C ASN A 332 -0.12 25.47 11.76
N ALA A 333 -0.28 26.76 12.01
CA ALA A 333 -1.27 27.59 11.32
C ALA A 333 -0.99 27.70 9.80
N GLN A 334 0.28 27.87 9.41
CA GLN A 334 0.72 27.94 8.02
C GLN A 334 0.47 26.62 7.26
N TYR A 335 0.58 25.48 7.93
CA TYR A 335 0.40 24.16 7.34
C TYR A 335 -1.02 23.58 7.56
N THR A 336 -2.01 24.42 7.90
CA THR A 336 -3.41 24.00 8.03
C THR A 336 -3.92 23.48 6.67
N GLY A 337 -4.49 22.25 6.66
CA GLY A 337 -4.96 21.60 5.45
C GLY A 337 -3.90 20.91 4.61
N VAL A 338 -2.61 21.13 4.89
CA VAL A 338 -1.52 20.44 4.21
C VAL A 338 -1.38 19.01 4.77
N PRO A 339 -1.19 17.96 3.94
CA PRO A 339 -0.96 16.60 4.40
C PRO A 339 0.28 16.52 5.32
N ASP A 340 0.22 15.68 6.35
CA ASP A 340 1.34 15.51 7.32
C ASP A 340 2.63 15.08 6.65
N VAL A 341 2.51 14.23 5.61
CA VAL A 341 3.66 13.81 4.78
C VAL A 341 4.37 14.99 4.16
N SER A 342 3.61 15.92 3.56
CA SER A 342 4.17 17.11 2.90
C SER A 342 4.86 18.05 3.88
N VAL A 343 4.32 18.14 5.11
CA VAL A 343 4.96 18.92 6.19
C VAL A 343 6.30 18.29 6.59
N LEU A 344 6.33 16.98 6.77
CA LEU A 344 7.55 16.25 7.09
C LEU A 344 8.60 16.39 5.98
N GLU A 345 8.17 16.26 4.73
CA GLU A 345 9.03 16.42 3.56
C GLU A 345 9.64 17.81 3.48
N GLN A 346 8.83 18.84 3.65
CA GLN A 346 9.32 20.20 3.56
C GLN A 346 10.25 20.55 4.72
N ILE A 347 9.86 20.24 5.95
CA ILE A 347 10.61 20.69 7.14
C ILE A 347 11.80 19.76 7.40
N VAL A 348 11.57 18.46 7.53
CA VAL A 348 12.64 17.54 7.96
C VAL A 348 13.54 17.17 6.79
N PHE A 349 12.97 16.77 5.65
CA PHE A 349 13.82 16.28 4.56
C PHE A 349 14.51 17.40 3.80
N LYS A 350 13.78 18.47 3.43
CA LYS A 350 14.37 19.57 2.65
C LYS A 350 15.11 20.57 3.53
N ASN A 351 14.44 21.15 4.54
CA ASN A 351 15.01 22.27 5.29
C ASN A 351 16.10 21.82 6.29
N ILE A 352 15.91 20.66 6.97
CA ILE A 352 16.87 20.18 7.97
C ILE A 352 17.94 19.29 7.34
N LEU A 353 17.52 18.25 6.62
CA LEU A 353 18.44 17.23 6.09
C LEU A 353 18.96 17.52 4.68
N HIS A 354 18.48 18.58 4.02
CA HIS A 354 18.87 18.97 2.66
C HIS A 354 18.76 17.83 1.63
N ILE A 355 17.69 17.03 1.74
CA ILE A 355 17.43 15.92 0.82
C ILE A 355 16.71 16.45 -0.42
N GLU A 356 17.39 16.45 -1.56
CA GLU A 356 16.81 16.77 -2.87
C GLU A 356 16.34 15.51 -3.60
N ASN A 357 17.16 14.45 -3.55
CA ASN A 357 16.82 13.16 -4.16
C ASN A 357 16.36 12.17 -3.09
N LYS A 358 15.04 11.95 -3.00
CA LYS A 358 14.41 11.07 -2.00
C LYS A 358 14.82 9.61 -2.16
N GLU A 359 14.97 9.12 -3.39
CA GLU A 359 15.24 7.69 -3.67
C GLU A 359 16.59 7.23 -3.11
N ARG A 360 17.56 8.14 -3.04
CA ARG A 360 18.89 7.86 -2.49
C ARG A 360 18.91 7.82 -0.95
N PHE A 361 18.03 8.58 -0.30
CA PHE A 361 18.13 8.83 1.15
C PHE A 361 16.94 8.30 1.95
N ILE A 362 15.82 7.96 1.32
CA ILE A 362 14.61 7.56 2.01
C ILE A 362 14.18 6.17 1.54
N SER A 363 14.02 5.25 2.50
CA SER A 363 13.40 3.94 2.28
C SER A 363 12.10 3.89 3.07
N TYR A 364 11.10 3.19 2.56
CA TYR A 364 9.82 3.00 3.22
C TYR A 364 9.81 1.68 3.99
N VAL A 365 9.33 1.71 5.24
CA VAL A 365 9.29 0.55 6.12
C VAL A 365 7.85 0.37 6.60
N SER A 366 7.29 -0.82 6.42
CA SER A 366 5.99 -1.16 6.98
C SER A 366 6.12 -1.39 8.47
N LEU A 367 5.48 -0.55 9.28
CA LEU A 367 5.45 -0.71 10.74
C LEU A 367 4.46 -1.79 11.20
N ALA A 368 3.70 -2.37 10.27
CA ALA A 368 2.81 -3.49 10.56
C ALA A 368 3.56 -4.83 10.73
N ARG A 369 4.79 -4.93 10.24
CA ARG A 369 5.56 -6.19 10.23
C ARG A 369 6.40 -6.43 11.49
N GLY A 370 6.39 -5.55 12.49
CA GLY A 370 7.09 -5.78 13.75
C GLY A 370 8.62 -5.92 13.63
N GLU A 371 9.22 -5.39 12.57
CA GLU A 371 10.68 -5.35 12.37
C GLU A 371 11.31 -4.12 12.99
#